data_f709d5d27d90e2371a553227da538595
#
_entry.id   f709d5d27d90e2371a553227da538595
#
_cell.length_a   1.000
_cell.length_b   1.000
_cell.length_c   1.000
_cell.angle_alpha   90.00
_cell.angle_beta   90.00
_cell.angle_gamma   90.00
#
_symmetry.space_group_name_H-M   'P 1'
#
loop_
_entity.id
_entity.type
_entity.pdbx_description
1 polymer ?
#
loop_
_entity_poly.entity_id
_entity_poly.type
_entity_poly.pdbx_seq_one_letter_code
_entity_poly.pdbx_strand_id
1 'polypeptide(L)'
;MDRNAVSLVILLLSVGLLAFCASTPDETPETPETPPPQVVATALVDLFPTEGSEVNGSVTFEETKGGVKITAEVSGLAPGKHGFHIHEIGDCSSPDASSAEGHWNPGNTQHGAPDSPTHHAGDLGNIEADAEGNASFQMTVDFITLSEGPNSVNSKAVIVEADEDKFDPSRSDGARLACGVIEM
;
A
#
# COMPACT_ATOMS: atom_id res chain seq x y z
N MET A 1 11.77 -99.63 40.95
CA MET A 1 12.09 -100.02 39.58
C MET A 1 11.16 -99.34 38.66
N ASP A 2 11.32 -98.13 38.30
CA ASP A 2 10.66 -97.55 37.15
C ASP A 2 11.27 -96.21 36.91
N ARG A 3 11.80 -96.03 35.72
CA ARG A 3 12.55 -94.84 35.29
C ARG A 3 11.64 -94.06 34.41
N ASN A 4 11.12 -92.94 34.96
CA ASN A 4 10.31 -92.00 34.22
C ASN A 4 11.22 -91.09 33.40
N ALA A 5 11.14 -91.25 32.11
CA ALA A 5 11.72 -90.30 31.16
C ALA A 5 10.84 -89.08 31.04
N VAL A 6 11.33 -87.91 31.43
CA VAL A 6 10.66 -86.64 31.25
C VAL A 6 11.16 -86.06 29.87
N SER A 7 10.19 -86.01 28.94
CA SER A 7 10.43 -85.42 27.62
C SER A 7 10.30 -83.90 27.74
N LEU A 8 11.42 -83.20 27.46
CA LEU A 8 11.51 -81.74 27.45
C LEU A 8 11.07 -81.25 26.06
N VAL A 9 9.91 -80.62 26.00
CA VAL A 9 9.42 -79.96 24.78
C VAL A 9 9.99 -78.54 24.77
N ILE A 10 10.92 -78.27 23.86
CA ILE A 10 11.46 -76.95 23.64
C ILE A 10 10.49 -76.19 22.71
N LEU A 11 9.78 -75.19 23.24
CA LEU A 11 8.92 -74.30 22.49
C LEU A 11 9.80 -73.13 21.96
N LEU A 12 10.08 -73.14 20.66
CA LEU A 12 10.78 -72.04 19.98
C LEU A 12 9.79 -70.91 19.77
N LEU A 13 9.91 -69.83 20.57
CA LEU A 13 9.23 -68.59 20.33
C LEU A 13 10.00 -67.82 19.23
N SER A 14 9.43 -67.74 18.04
CA SER A 14 9.87 -66.84 16.96
C SER A 14 9.41 -65.41 17.29
N VAL A 15 10.33 -64.56 17.71
CA VAL A 15 10.12 -63.15 17.85
C VAL A 15 10.13 -62.52 16.45
N GLY A 16 8.95 -62.23 15.91
CA GLY A 16 8.80 -61.47 14.68
C GLY A 16 9.17 -59.99 14.93
N LEU A 17 10.31 -59.52 14.34
CA LEU A 17 10.74 -58.15 14.35
C LEU A 17 9.87 -57.37 13.35
N LEU A 18 8.83 -56.72 13.84
CA LEU A 18 8.05 -55.76 13.06
C LEU A 18 8.89 -54.49 12.89
N ALA A 19 9.48 -54.31 11.72
CA ALA A 19 10.14 -53.07 11.31
C ALA A 19 9.03 -51.98 11.15
N PHE A 20 8.94 -51.09 12.10
CA PHE A 20 8.08 -49.91 12.02
C PHE A 20 8.83 -48.90 11.13
N CYS A 21 8.44 -48.79 9.84
CA CYS A 21 8.87 -47.70 8.98
C CYS A 21 8.20 -46.44 9.50
N ALA A 22 8.91 -45.68 10.33
CA ALA A 22 8.50 -44.30 10.67
C ALA A 22 8.75 -43.46 9.40
N SER A 23 7.65 -43.06 8.74
CA SER A 23 7.69 -42.02 7.71
C SER A 23 8.01 -40.71 8.43
N THR A 24 9.21 -40.18 8.18
CA THR A 24 9.53 -38.80 8.57
C THR A 24 8.61 -37.87 7.79
N PRO A 25 7.95 -36.87 8.41
CA PRO A 25 7.26 -35.82 7.68
C PRO A 25 8.28 -35.12 6.79
N ASP A 26 7.94 -34.97 5.52
CA ASP A 26 8.68 -34.16 4.55
C ASP A 26 8.56 -32.69 5.01
N GLU A 27 9.53 -32.20 5.77
CA GLU A 27 9.64 -30.79 6.11
C GLU A 27 10.02 -30.04 4.82
N THR A 28 9.00 -29.50 4.14
CA THR A 28 9.20 -28.52 3.09
C THR A 28 10.01 -27.37 3.70
N PRO A 29 11.15 -26.96 3.13
CA PRO A 29 11.93 -25.85 3.67
C PRO A 29 11.04 -24.58 3.65
N GLU A 30 10.63 -24.08 4.81
CA GLU A 30 10.03 -22.77 4.92
C GLU A 30 11.05 -21.75 4.43
N THR A 31 10.71 -21.08 3.31
CA THR A 31 11.47 -19.94 2.84
C THR A 31 11.45 -18.90 3.97
N PRO A 32 12.59 -18.35 4.41
CA PRO A 32 12.61 -17.34 5.45
C PRO A 32 11.73 -16.16 5.04
N GLU A 33 10.60 -15.97 5.71
CA GLU A 33 9.78 -14.77 5.49
C GLU A 33 10.60 -13.57 5.91
N THR A 34 10.84 -12.66 4.98
CA THR A 34 11.44 -11.36 5.29
C THR A 34 10.49 -10.62 6.23
N PRO A 35 10.93 -10.20 7.42
CA PRO A 35 10.06 -9.47 8.32
C PRO A 35 9.50 -8.22 7.61
N PRO A 36 8.23 -7.83 7.88
CA PRO A 36 7.62 -6.67 7.26
C PRO A 36 8.46 -5.41 7.52
N PRO A 37 8.51 -4.46 6.58
CA PRO A 37 9.22 -3.21 6.77
C PRO A 37 8.78 -2.51 8.05
N GLN A 38 9.73 -2.04 8.85
CA GLN A 38 9.43 -1.32 10.07
C GLN A 38 8.94 0.09 9.71
N VAL A 39 7.68 0.40 10.03
CA VAL A 39 7.09 1.74 9.90
C VAL A 39 7.72 2.65 10.97
N VAL A 40 8.19 3.82 10.57
CA VAL A 40 8.84 4.82 11.44
C VAL A 40 7.96 6.04 11.68
N ALA A 41 7.04 6.34 10.75
CA ALA A 41 6.05 7.42 10.86
C ALA A 41 4.80 7.06 10.05
N THR A 42 3.64 7.60 10.46
CA THR A 42 2.36 7.42 9.76
C THR A 42 1.58 8.73 9.80
N ALA A 43 0.98 9.11 8.67
CA ALA A 43 -0.03 10.16 8.60
C ALA A 43 -1.33 9.59 8.00
N LEU A 44 -2.46 9.96 8.58
CA LEU A 44 -3.79 9.64 8.08
C LEU A 44 -4.47 10.93 7.62
N VAL A 45 -5.00 10.92 6.42
CA VAL A 45 -5.65 12.08 5.78
C VAL A 45 -7.08 11.70 5.43
N ASP A 46 -8.04 12.41 5.97
CA ASP A 46 -9.42 12.32 5.52
C ASP A 46 -9.63 13.24 4.32
N LEU A 47 -10.20 12.70 3.24
CA LEU A 47 -10.58 13.45 2.04
C LEU A 47 -12.03 13.90 2.15
N PHE A 48 -12.24 15.19 2.07
CA PHE A 48 -13.57 15.82 2.10
C PHE A 48 -13.95 16.33 0.71
N PRO A 49 -15.23 16.22 0.33
CA PRO A 49 -15.71 16.70 -0.97
C PRO A 49 -15.57 18.21 -1.11
N THR A 50 -15.23 18.67 -2.30
CA THR A 50 -15.32 20.07 -2.70
C THR A 50 -16.76 20.44 -3.03
N GLU A 51 -17.04 21.74 -3.28
CA GLU A 51 -18.39 22.19 -3.63
C GLU A 51 -18.92 21.52 -4.91
N GLY A 52 -20.08 20.88 -4.80
CA GLY A 52 -20.72 20.16 -5.90
C GLY A 52 -20.20 18.73 -6.13
N SER A 53 -19.27 18.25 -5.30
CA SER A 53 -18.77 16.87 -5.31
C SER A 53 -19.36 16.05 -4.16
N GLU A 54 -19.39 14.73 -4.32
CA GLU A 54 -19.69 13.75 -3.27
C GLU A 54 -18.50 12.85 -2.97
N VAL A 55 -17.35 13.11 -3.62
CA VAL A 55 -16.13 12.30 -3.49
C VAL A 55 -15.52 12.47 -2.11
N ASN A 56 -15.31 11.36 -1.44
CA ASN A 56 -14.70 11.31 -0.11
C ASN A 56 -13.85 10.05 0.05
N GLY A 57 -13.02 10.02 1.09
CA GLY A 57 -12.15 8.87 1.31
C GLY A 57 -11.11 9.11 2.37
N SER A 58 -10.08 8.28 2.36
CA SER A 58 -8.92 8.43 3.23
C SER A 58 -7.63 8.05 2.52
N VAL A 59 -6.54 8.68 2.93
CA VAL A 59 -5.20 8.37 2.47
C VAL A 59 -4.30 8.12 3.67
N THR A 60 -3.57 7.01 3.65
CA THR A 60 -2.58 6.68 4.67
C THR A 60 -1.19 6.75 4.05
N PHE A 61 -0.30 7.46 4.71
CA PHE A 61 1.13 7.49 4.42
C PHE A 61 1.87 6.72 5.51
N GLU A 62 2.68 5.75 5.13
CA GLU A 62 3.51 4.96 6.04
C GLU A 62 4.98 5.07 5.63
N GLU A 63 5.77 5.81 6.40
CA GLU A 63 7.21 5.94 6.14
C GLU A 63 7.96 4.75 6.71
N THR A 64 8.83 4.18 5.90
CA THR A 64 9.76 3.11 6.25
C THR A 64 11.17 3.48 5.82
N LYS A 65 12.16 2.64 6.12
CA LYS A 65 13.52 2.82 5.58
C LYS A 65 13.62 2.69 4.05
N GLY A 66 12.59 2.12 3.41
CA GLY A 66 12.53 1.90 1.97
C GLY A 66 11.72 2.95 1.20
N GLY A 67 11.22 3.99 1.88
CA GLY A 67 10.38 5.03 1.30
C GLY A 67 9.03 5.17 2.00
N VAL A 68 8.15 5.93 1.41
CA VAL A 68 6.78 6.18 1.89
C VAL A 68 5.80 5.34 1.07
N LYS A 69 5.09 4.45 1.75
CA LYS A 69 3.95 3.74 1.19
C LYS A 69 2.71 4.62 1.34
N ILE A 70 2.01 4.84 0.23
CA ILE A 70 0.77 5.59 0.14
C ILE A 70 -0.35 4.60 -0.17
N THR A 71 -1.42 4.61 0.62
CA THR A 71 -2.61 3.80 0.39
C THR A 71 -3.82 4.72 0.44
N ALA A 72 -4.70 4.69 -0.56
CA ALA A 72 -5.92 5.48 -0.58
C ALA A 72 -7.14 4.60 -0.86
N GLU A 73 -8.25 4.93 -0.19
CA GLU A 73 -9.57 4.38 -0.42
C GLU A 73 -10.52 5.56 -0.66
N VAL A 74 -11.09 5.64 -1.85
CA VAL A 74 -11.91 6.78 -2.29
C VAL A 74 -13.23 6.26 -2.84
N SER A 75 -14.32 7.00 -2.61
CA SER A 75 -15.66 6.68 -3.09
C SER A 75 -16.36 7.91 -3.67
N GLY A 76 -17.40 7.69 -4.49
CA GLY A 76 -18.18 8.75 -5.12
C GLY A 76 -17.60 9.25 -6.45
N LEU A 77 -16.58 8.59 -6.98
CA LEU A 77 -15.97 8.91 -8.28
C LEU A 77 -16.85 8.48 -9.46
N ALA A 78 -16.69 9.11 -10.61
CA ALA A 78 -17.12 8.53 -11.86
C ALA A 78 -16.26 7.31 -12.21
N PRO A 79 -16.77 6.27 -12.90
CA PRO A 79 -15.93 5.17 -13.32
C PRO A 79 -14.79 5.62 -14.24
N GLY A 80 -13.57 5.15 -13.97
CA GLY A 80 -12.39 5.46 -14.77
C GLY A 80 -11.26 6.08 -13.95
N LYS A 81 -10.35 6.76 -14.63
CA LYS A 81 -9.13 7.31 -14.02
C LYS A 81 -9.31 8.76 -13.63
N HIS A 82 -8.72 9.13 -12.52
CA HIS A 82 -8.77 10.45 -11.90
C HIS A 82 -7.38 10.84 -11.44
N GLY A 83 -6.96 12.08 -11.73
CA GLY A 83 -5.72 12.63 -11.21
C GLY A 83 -5.67 12.55 -9.69
N PHE A 84 -4.52 12.16 -9.16
CA PHE A 84 -4.27 12.00 -7.74
C PHE A 84 -2.92 12.60 -7.39
N HIS A 85 -2.92 13.69 -6.63
CA HIS A 85 -1.72 14.50 -6.44
C HIS A 85 -1.59 15.06 -5.02
N ILE A 86 -0.34 15.42 -4.67
CA ILE A 86 -0.05 16.24 -3.51
C ILE A 86 0.15 17.69 -3.99
N HIS A 87 -0.59 18.62 -3.39
CA HIS A 87 -0.57 20.05 -3.70
C HIS A 87 0.27 20.83 -2.70
N GLU A 88 0.73 22.02 -3.12
CA GLU A 88 1.75 22.84 -2.45
C GLU A 88 1.33 23.28 -1.04
N ILE A 89 0.05 23.63 -0.84
CA ILE A 89 -0.44 24.22 0.39
C ILE A 89 -1.48 23.29 1.03
N GLY A 90 -1.29 22.96 2.32
CA GLY A 90 -2.25 22.21 3.13
C GLY A 90 -3.44 23.07 3.52
N ASP A 91 -4.18 23.56 2.52
CA ASP A 91 -5.36 24.41 2.71
C ASP A 91 -6.49 23.96 1.78
N CYS A 92 -7.55 23.41 2.37
CA CYS A 92 -8.78 22.99 1.68
C CYS A 92 -9.94 23.98 1.95
N SER A 93 -9.68 25.22 2.34
CA SER A 93 -10.72 26.17 2.78
C SER A 93 -11.53 26.77 1.63
N SER A 94 -10.97 26.84 0.42
CA SER A 94 -11.72 27.28 -0.76
C SER A 94 -12.75 26.23 -1.18
N PRO A 95 -13.96 26.62 -1.61
CA PRO A 95 -14.99 25.68 -2.01
C PRO A 95 -14.56 24.69 -3.11
N ASP A 96 -13.68 25.12 -4.01
CA ASP A 96 -13.13 24.35 -5.11
C ASP A 96 -11.71 23.83 -4.81
N ALA A 97 -11.25 23.90 -3.56
CA ALA A 97 -9.90 23.59 -3.10
C ALA A 97 -8.77 24.35 -3.82
N SER A 98 -9.07 25.50 -4.47
CA SER A 98 -8.02 26.32 -5.13
C SER A 98 -6.99 26.87 -4.16
N SER A 99 -7.32 26.99 -2.85
CA SER A 99 -6.39 27.36 -1.78
C SER A 99 -5.20 26.40 -1.61
N ALA A 100 -5.32 25.16 -2.08
CA ALA A 100 -4.21 24.19 -2.07
C ALA A 100 -3.13 24.49 -3.13
N GLU A 101 -3.38 25.46 -4.02
CA GLU A 101 -2.49 25.87 -5.14
C GLU A 101 -2.23 24.75 -6.16
N GLY A 102 -1.04 24.71 -6.78
CA GLY A 102 -0.66 23.70 -7.77
C GLY A 102 -0.02 22.46 -7.16
N HIS A 103 0.39 21.52 -8.01
CA HIS A 103 1.13 20.35 -7.58
C HIS A 103 2.39 20.74 -6.82
N TRP A 104 2.69 20.05 -5.74
CA TRP A 104 3.88 20.29 -4.95
C TRP A 104 5.14 19.96 -5.76
N ASN A 105 5.94 21.00 -6.03
CA ASN A 105 7.09 20.91 -6.93
C ASN A 105 8.34 21.60 -6.35
N PRO A 106 8.94 21.07 -5.29
CA PRO A 106 10.13 21.67 -4.67
C PRO A 106 11.35 21.65 -5.59
N GLY A 107 11.39 20.73 -6.56
CA GLY A 107 12.46 20.57 -7.53
C GLY A 107 12.35 21.51 -8.75
N ASN A 108 11.24 22.24 -8.90
CA ASN A 108 10.93 23.06 -10.07
C ASN A 108 11.13 22.29 -11.40
N THR A 109 10.66 21.06 -11.41
CA THR A 109 10.68 20.13 -12.56
C THR A 109 9.41 20.29 -13.41
N GLN A 110 9.34 19.61 -14.54
CA GLN A 110 8.11 19.51 -15.32
C GLN A 110 7.19 18.42 -14.74
N HIS A 111 5.87 18.61 -14.90
CA HIS A 111 4.88 17.60 -14.63
C HIS A 111 5.12 16.31 -15.41
N GLY A 112 4.84 15.15 -14.81
CA GLY A 112 5.03 13.87 -15.45
C GLY A 112 4.54 12.68 -14.62
N ALA A 113 4.59 11.50 -15.21
CA ALA A 113 4.26 10.27 -14.50
C ALA A 113 5.24 10.03 -13.32
N PRO A 114 4.78 9.47 -12.21
CA PRO A 114 5.61 9.28 -11.00
C PRO A 114 6.82 8.36 -11.22
N ASP A 115 6.81 7.52 -12.25
CA ASP A 115 7.93 6.67 -12.68
C ASP A 115 8.81 7.31 -13.76
N SER A 116 8.44 8.51 -14.23
CA SER A 116 9.27 9.29 -15.15
C SER A 116 10.50 9.85 -14.46
N PRO A 117 11.65 9.99 -15.15
CA PRO A 117 12.82 10.68 -14.59
C PRO A 117 12.56 12.16 -14.31
N THR A 118 11.49 12.73 -14.84
CA THR A 118 11.07 14.12 -14.62
C THR A 118 9.59 14.15 -14.25
N HIS A 119 9.30 14.55 -13.01
CA HIS A 119 7.95 14.73 -12.47
C HIS A 119 8.03 15.71 -11.28
N HIS A 120 6.89 16.20 -10.80
CA HIS A 120 6.81 16.91 -9.52
C HIS A 120 6.89 15.92 -8.35
N ALA A 121 7.30 16.35 -7.19
CA ALA A 121 7.23 15.51 -5.99
C ALA A 121 5.78 15.18 -5.60
N GLY A 122 4.82 16.00 -6.02
CA GLY A 122 3.40 15.78 -5.80
C GLY A 122 2.70 14.92 -6.84
N ASP A 123 3.37 14.52 -7.93
CA ASP A 123 2.74 13.72 -8.98
C ASP A 123 2.66 12.25 -8.56
N LEU A 124 1.48 11.82 -8.13
CA LEU A 124 1.20 10.41 -7.75
C LEU A 124 0.51 9.64 -8.89
N GLY A 125 0.14 10.33 -9.96
CA GLY A 125 -0.50 9.74 -11.13
C GLY A 125 -2.02 9.66 -11.04
N ASN A 126 -2.60 8.49 -11.26
CA ASN A 126 -4.04 8.31 -11.29
C ASN A 126 -4.52 7.27 -10.27
N ILE A 127 -5.67 7.55 -9.67
CA ILE A 127 -6.50 6.55 -8.99
C ILE A 127 -7.58 6.08 -9.97
N GLU A 128 -7.90 4.79 -9.99
CA GLU A 128 -8.87 4.20 -10.92
C GLU A 128 -10.10 3.70 -10.18
N ALA A 129 -11.27 4.27 -10.54
CA ALA A 129 -12.55 3.92 -9.95
C ALA A 129 -13.26 2.82 -10.76
N ASP A 130 -13.89 1.90 -10.02
CA ASP A 130 -14.74 0.85 -10.56
C ASP A 130 -16.11 1.39 -11.05
N ALA A 131 -16.99 0.48 -11.51
CA ALA A 131 -18.32 0.83 -12.00
C ALA A 131 -19.24 1.40 -10.91
N GLU A 132 -18.95 1.14 -9.66
CA GLU A 132 -19.66 1.60 -8.47
C GLU A 132 -19.09 2.91 -7.91
N GLY A 133 -17.98 3.41 -8.49
CA GLY A 133 -17.33 4.66 -8.10
C GLY A 133 -16.39 4.51 -6.91
N ASN A 134 -15.92 3.30 -6.61
CA ASN A 134 -14.93 3.05 -5.57
C ASN A 134 -13.55 2.87 -6.20
N ALA A 135 -12.54 3.42 -5.56
CA ALA A 135 -11.17 3.31 -5.99
C ALA A 135 -10.24 2.99 -4.82
N SER A 136 -9.38 2.00 -5.02
CA SER A 136 -8.27 1.67 -4.11
C SER A 136 -6.95 1.95 -4.82
N PHE A 137 -6.02 2.61 -4.12
CA PHE A 137 -4.72 2.97 -4.65
C PHE A 137 -3.62 2.55 -3.69
N GLN A 138 -2.52 2.05 -4.22
CA GLN A 138 -1.32 1.79 -3.43
C GLN A 138 -0.07 2.07 -4.25
N MET A 139 0.87 2.80 -3.67
CA MET A 139 2.17 3.13 -4.25
C MET A 139 3.22 3.20 -3.14
N THR A 140 4.47 2.92 -3.48
CA THR A 140 5.62 3.22 -2.61
C THR A 140 6.59 4.09 -3.38
N VAL A 141 6.97 5.21 -2.79
CA VAL A 141 7.87 6.21 -3.39
C VAL A 141 9.01 6.54 -2.43
N ASP A 142 10.15 6.97 -2.97
CA ASP A 142 11.36 7.31 -2.20
C ASP A 142 11.75 8.79 -2.30
N PHE A 143 10.95 9.58 -3.03
CA PHE A 143 11.22 11.00 -3.27
C PHE A 143 10.48 11.96 -2.34
N ILE A 144 9.62 11.44 -1.43
CA ILE A 144 8.94 12.19 -0.37
C ILE A 144 9.24 11.60 1.00
N THR A 145 8.96 12.35 2.08
CA THR A 145 9.12 11.89 3.47
C THR A 145 8.03 12.48 4.37
N LEU A 146 7.70 11.78 5.45
CA LEU A 146 6.90 12.30 6.55
C LEU A 146 7.77 13.08 7.55
N SER A 147 9.06 12.76 7.63
CA SER A 147 10.02 13.45 8.48
C SER A 147 10.27 14.89 8.01
N GLU A 148 10.76 15.75 8.90
CA GLU A 148 11.11 17.13 8.55
C GLU A 148 12.20 17.17 7.45
N GLY A 149 12.04 18.09 6.51
CA GLY A 149 13.02 18.26 5.42
C GLY A 149 12.42 18.88 4.15
N PRO A 150 13.24 19.07 3.12
CA PRO A 150 12.81 19.72 1.86
C PRO A 150 11.77 18.88 1.09
N ASN A 151 11.72 17.57 1.33
CA ASN A 151 10.78 16.64 0.70
C ASN A 151 9.66 16.20 1.66
N SER A 152 9.42 16.96 2.74
CA SER A 152 8.36 16.67 3.70
C SER A 152 6.99 17.00 3.13
N VAL A 153 6.06 16.03 3.22
CA VAL A 153 4.66 16.22 2.82
C VAL A 153 3.81 16.85 3.94
N ASN A 154 4.38 17.07 5.11
CA ASN A 154 3.66 17.73 6.20
C ASN A 154 3.15 19.12 5.78
N SER A 155 1.91 19.46 6.12
CA SER A 155 1.23 20.69 5.71
C SER A 155 1.05 20.86 4.21
N LYS A 156 0.98 19.77 3.46
CA LYS A 156 0.56 19.69 2.06
C LYS A 156 -0.89 19.20 1.97
N ALA A 157 -1.52 19.31 0.79
CA ALA A 157 -2.86 18.77 0.57
C ALA A 157 -2.82 17.60 -0.41
N VAL A 158 -3.65 16.59 -0.17
CA VAL A 158 -3.97 15.56 -1.16
C VAL A 158 -5.22 16.00 -1.91
N ILE A 159 -5.17 15.93 -3.23
CA ILE A 159 -6.28 16.26 -4.14
C ILE A 159 -6.61 15.06 -5.02
N VAL A 160 -7.91 14.83 -5.21
CA VAL A 160 -8.46 13.94 -6.24
C VAL A 160 -9.15 14.82 -7.28
N GLU A 161 -8.88 14.59 -8.56
CA GLU A 161 -9.34 15.40 -9.67
C GLU A 161 -10.38 14.69 -10.55
N ALA A 162 -11.12 15.46 -11.36
CA ALA A 162 -12.23 14.92 -12.13
C ALA A 162 -11.78 14.12 -13.35
N ASP A 163 -10.71 14.55 -13.98
CA ASP A 163 -10.21 13.97 -15.22
C ASP A 163 -8.98 13.10 -15.00
N GLU A 164 -8.70 12.24 -15.96
CA GLU A 164 -7.46 11.47 -16.02
C GLU A 164 -6.27 12.38 -16.20
N ASP A 165 -5.28 12.27 -15.31
CA ASP A 165 -3.95 12.82 -15.55
C ASP A 165 -3.29 12.08 -16.73
N LYS A 166 -3.05 12.81 -17.81
CA LYS A 166 -2.40 12.31 -19.04
C LYS A 166 -0.92 12.63 -19.10
N PHE A 167 -0.38 13.14 -17.98
CA PHE A 167 1.03 13.53 -17.86
C PHE A 167 1.48 14.57 -18.88
N ASP A 168 0.54 15.40 -19.34
CA ASP A 168 0.77 16.49 -20.27
C ASP A 168 0.84 17.82 -19.49
N PRO A 169 2.02 18.44 -19.39
CA PRO A 169 2.20 19.67 -18.60
C PRO A 169 1.38 20.88 -19.10
N SER A 170 0.76 20.77 -20.28
CA SER A 170 -0.10 21.82 -20.85
C SER A 170 -1.58 21.62 -20.52
N ARG A 171 -1.98 20.53 -19.83
CA ARG A 171 -3.36 20.17 -19.55
C ARG A 171 -3.67 20.30 -18.06
N SER A 172 -4.93 20.60 -17.78
CA SER A 172 -5.51 20.50 -16.44
C SER A 172 -6.19 19.12 -16.30
N ASP A 173 -6.14 18.55 -15.10
CA ASP A 173 -6.79 17.28 -14.75
C ASP A 173 -8.24 17.51 -14.29
N GLY A 174 -8.81 18.65 -14.64
CA GLY A 174 -10.21 18.98 -14.43
C GLY A 174 -10.49 19.68 -13.10
N ALA A 175 -11.73 19.54 -12.63
CA ALA A 175 -12.14 20.09 -11.34
C ALA A 175 -11.59 19.21 -10.19
N ARG A 176 -11.24 19.83 -9.08
CA ARG A 176 -10.87 19.12 -7.85
C ARG A 176 -12.13 18.59 -7.18
N LEU A 177 -12.17 17.31 -6.91
CA LEU A 177 -13.34 16.62 -6.37
C LEU A 177 -13.26 16.40 -4.86
N ALA A 178 -12.05 16.18 -4.34
CA ALA A 178 -11.82 16.02 -2.91
C ALA A 178 -10.48 16.60 -2.50
N CYS A 179 -10.40 17.06 -1.26
CA CYS A 179 -9.21 17.66 -0.65
C CYS A 179 -9.06 17.18 0.79
N GLY A 180 -7.81 16.90 1.19
CA GLY A 180 -7.44 16.56 2.56
C GLY A 180 -6.06 17.07 2.91
N VAL A 181 -5.88 17.58 4.14
CA VAL A 181 -4.59 18.12 4.60
C VAL A 181 -3.78 17.02 5.28
N ILE A 182 -2.49 16.94 4.93
CA ILE A 182 -1.53 16.01 5.55
C ILE A 182 -1.00 16.68 6.82
N GLU A 183 -1.40 16.16 7.98
CA GLU A 183 -0.95 16.61 9.30
C GLU A 183 -0.24 15.47 10.04
N MET A 184 0.83 15.82 10.79
CA MET A 184 1.69 14.89 11.51
C MET A 184 1.53 15.05 13.02
#